data_3eae4ed5295f463631ea42dd7b7d6fd2
#
_entry.id   3eae4ed5295f463631ea42dd7b7d6fd2
#
_cell.length_a   1.000
_cell.length_b   1.000
_cell.length_c   1.000
_cell.angle_alpha   90.00
_cell.angle_beta   90.00
_cell.angle_gamma   90.00
#
_symmetry.space_group_name_H-M   'P 1'
#
loop_
_entity.id
_entity.type
_entity.pdbx_description
1 polymer ?
#
loop_
_entity_poly.entity_id
_entity_poly.type
_entity_poly.pdbx_seq_one_letter_code
_entity_poly.pdbx_strand_id
1 'polypeptide(L)'
;MYLILGCNELSYEVAERLRRGGAEVVLVGPDTTGLSELRKLTVRVGDPRDPSVLQGAGIERAKVVFISSLDFDETLGILEAVEQVRRDLKAEPVILALVPDLFLEREVKKLGATGVVPVSQTLGEAVFRELERSRERASEASLRRLVKEARGRMLILTHTNPDPDAIASSVALKTYAKSFGLDADIAYDGEMGYPQNRAMCNLLGVELLRAEEINFRNYTLFALVDVASRAYCALPREIVPTIVIDHHSVPPSEVSGRFVEIAPVGATSTILANYLEYAGIPADPALASALTLGILTDTSNLSNATPTDLEVYWKLRKLSDPQRLRVIQQPPRSQKLLPALVSAIRRRKMIGSCLLVDVGEVEEEDTVSQVADFLQDTEGVSTVIAYAVLGDKVRVSGRTKDSSLHLGKIFAEAFGKFGGGHQNMAGAKISFEGKPSKAQINSQIRKLLQALGLKPRRGRVPKAGSPRSAA
;
A
#
# COMPACT_ATOMS: atom_id res chain seq x y z
N MET A 1 -14.75 36.70 3.56
CA MET A 1 -13.48 37.41 3.59
C MET A 1 -12.50 36.69 4.51
N TYR A 2 -11.24 36.63 4.12
CA TYR A 2 -10.10 36.21 4.95
C TYR A 2 -9.33 37.45 5.37
N LEU A 3 -8.96 37.55 6.63
CA LEU A 3 -8.15 38.63 7.16
C LEU A 3 -6.80 38.03 7.59
N ILE A 4 -5.70 38.51 7.03
CA ILE A 4 -4.36 38.02 7.34
C ILE A 4 -3.61 39.13 8.08
N LEU A 5 -3.17 38.84 9.29
CA LEU A 5 -2.49 39.75 10.18
C LEU A 5 -0.99 39.45 10.20
N GLY A 6 -0.21 40.40 9.72
CA GLY A 6 1.22 40.29 9.46
C GLY A 6 1.52 40.31 7.95
N CYS A 7 2.53 41.10 7.57
CA CYS A 7 3.00 41.26 6.19
C CYS A 7 4.42 40.69 6.06
N ASN A 8 4.51 39.40 5.76
CA ASN A 8 5.75 38.70 5.48
C ASN A 8 5.57 37.78 4.22
N GLU A 9 6.63 37.14 3.75
CA GLU A 9 6.61 36.33 2.56
C GLU A 9 5.53 35.23 2.62
N LEU A 10 5.35 34.58 3.79
CA LEU A 10 4.35 33.55 3.99
C LEU A 10 2.92 34.10 3.88
N SER A 11 2.65 35.27 4.48
CA SER A 11 1.33 35.91 4.41
C SER A 11 0.96 36.28 2.96
N TYR A 12 1.90 36.76 2.17
CA TYR A 12 1.69 37.07 0.76
C TYR A 12 1.41 35.79 -0.06
N GLU A 13 2.14 34.71 0.17
CA GLU A 13 1.94 33.44 -0.52
C GLU A 13 0.56 32.83 -0.20
N VAL A 14 0.17 32.85 1.08
CA VAL A 14 -1.16 32.36 1.52
C VAL A 14 -2.26 33.22 0.91
N ALA A 15 -2.10 34.55 0.96
CA ALA A 15 -3.08 35.49 0.40
C ALA A 15 -3.27 35.29 -1.12
N GLU A 16 -2.18 35.10 -1.85
CA GLU A 16 -2.25 34.90 -3.30
C GLU A 16 -2.96 33.58 -3.66
N ARG A 17 -2.68 32.50 -2.95
CA ARG A 17 -3.36 31.21 -3.14
C ARG A 17 -4.86 31.31 -2.86
N LEU A 18 -5.25 31.93 -1.77
CA LEU A 18 -6.65 32.16 -1.42
C LEU A 18 -7.36 33.02 -2.50
N ARG A 19 -6.74 34.09 -2.95
CA ARG A 19 -7.27 34.97 -4.02
C ARG A 19 -7.42 34.22 -5.35
N ARG A 20 -6.45 33.40 -5.75
CA ARG A 20 -6.55 32.55 -6.93
C ARG A 20 -7.71 31.57 -6.83
N GLY A 21 -8.04 31.14 -5.62
CA GLY A 21 -9.22 30.31 -5.32
C GLY A 21 -10.55 31.13 -5.31
N GLY A 22 -10.52 32.40 -5.62
CA GLY A 22 -11.72 33.27 -5.66
C GLY A 22 -12.12 33.85 -4.31
N ALA A 23 -11.29 33.74 -3.28
CA ALA A 23 -11.58 34.31 -1.95
C ALA A 23 -11.26 35.80 -1.89
N GLU A 24 -12.09 36.55 -1.15
CA GLU A 24 -11.79 37.93 -0.73
C GLU A 24 -10.77 37.88 0.41
N VAL A 25 -9.62 38.57 0.24
CA VAL A 25 -8.51 38.56 1.19
C VAL A 25 -8.04 39.97 1.45
N VAL A 26 -7.86 40.32 2.72
CA VAL A 26 -7.27 41.56 3.18
C VAL A 26 -6.06 41.25 4.07
N LEU A 27 -4.90 41.84 3.79
CA LEU A 27 -3.73 41.78 4.66
C LEU A 27 -3.69 43.02 5.52
N VAL A 28 -3.19 42.86 6.76
CA VAL A 28 -2.93 43.98 7.68
C VAL A 28 -1.50 43.88 8.17
N GLY A 29 -0.76 44.96 8.02
CA GLY A 29 0.62 45.04 8.49
C GLY A 29 1.35 46.30 7.98
N PRO A 30 2.61 46.50 8.37
CA PRO A 30 3.42 47.58 7.81
C PRO A 30 3.61 47.31 6.30
N ASP A 31 3.49 48.39 5.50
CA ASP A 31 3.78 48.25 4.06
C ASP A 31 5.30 48.14 3.89
N THR A 32 5.74 46.98 3.57
CA THR A 32 7.17 46.70 3.61
C THR A 32 7.85 46.66 2.25
N THR A 33 7.17 46.67 1.08
CA THR A 33 8.01 46.37 -0.11
C THR A 33 7.37 46.54 -1.49
N GLY A 34 6.18 47.05 -1.64
CA GLY A 34 5.49 47.05 -2.96
C GLY A 34 5.12 45.64 -3.47
N LEU A 35 5.33 44.58 -2.67
CA LEU A 35 4.95 43.21 -3.00
C LEU A 35 3.44 43.08 -3.18
N SER A 36 2.65 43.88 -2.45
CA SER A 36 1.20 43.96 -2.57
C SER A 36 0.75 44.38 -3.96
N GLU A 37 1.41 45.34 -4.57
CA GLU A 37 1.12 45.83 -5.93
C GLU A 37 1.46 44.75 -6.98
N LEU A 38 2.64 44.14 -6.85
CA LEU A 38 3.07 43.08 -7.74
C LEU A 38 2.12 41.89 -7.74
N ARG A 39 1.56 41.55 -6.57
CA ARG A 39 0.65 40.41 -6.40
C ARG A 39 -0.84 40.77 -6.50
N LYS A 40 -1.15 42.05 -6.71
CA LYS A 40 -2.55 42.58 -6.78
C LYS A 40 -3.36 42.22 -5.53
N LEU A 41 -2.79 42.35 -4.35
CA LEU A 41 -3.40 42.07 -3.06
C LEU A 41 -3.88 43.33 -2.39
N THR A 42 -5.00 43.26 -1.67
CA THR A 42 -5.48 44.37 -0.83
C THR A 42 -4.73 44.35 0.48
N VAL A 43 -3.95 45.44 0.75
CA VAL A 43 -3.23 45.61 2.01
C VAL A 43 -3.76 46.83 2.74
N ARG A 44 -4.07 46.66 4.02
CA ARG A 44 -4.34 47.75 4.98
C ARG A 44 -3.08 47.98 5.76
N VAL A 45 -2.46 49.15 5.52
CA VAL A 45 -1.25 49.55 6.23
C VAL A 45 -1.58 49.94 7.67
N GLY A 46 -0.90 49.35 8.64
CA GLY A 46 -1.06 49.63 10.06
C GLY A 46 -0.54 48.49 10.95
N ASP A 47 -0.42 48.76 12.24
CA ASP A 47 -0.04 47.74 13.22
C ASP A 47 -1.22 46.82 13.52
N PRO A 48 -1.13 45.50 13.29
CA PRO A 48 -2.21 44.56 13.59
C PRO A 48 -2.51 44.40 15.09
N ARG A 49 -1.68 44.97 15.97
CA ARG A 49 -1.93 45.07 17.42
C ARG A 49 -2.83 46.25 17.79
N ASP A 50 -3.12 47.14 16.85
CA ASP A 50 -4.03 48.27 17.08
C ASP A 50 -5.48 47.86 16.73
N PRO A 51 -6.40 47.83 17.73
CA PRO A 51 -7.80 47.54 17.51
C PRO A 51 -8.49 48.38 16.44
N SER A 52 -8.09 49.65 16.30
CA SER A 52 -8.66 50.60 15.33
C SER A 52 -8.30 50.19 13.88
N VAL A 53 -7.10 49.68 13.68
CA VAL A 53 -6.61 49.16 12.40
C VAL A 53 -7.40 47.90 12.01
N LEU A 54 -7.65 46.99 12.96
CA LEU A 54 -8.43 45.77 12.73
C LEU A 54 -9.90 46.08 12.38
N GLN A 55 -10.52 47.04 13.07
CA GLN A 55 -11.87 47.50 12.73
C GLN A 55 -11.90 48.13 11.33
N GLY A 56 -10.93 48.98 11.01
CA GLY A 56 -10.81 49.59 9.69
C GLY A 56 -10.50 48.58 8.57
N ALA A 57 -9.99 47.41 8.89
CA ALA A 57 -9.76 46.29 7.96
C ALA A 57 -11.01 45.40 7.77
N GLY A 58 -12.07 45.62 8.55
CA GLY A 58 -13.33 44.91 8.44
C GLY A 58 -13.31 43.54 9.10
N ILE A 59 -12.69 43.42 10.26
CA ILE A 59 -12.62 42.17 11.04
C ILE A 59 -14.01 41.59 11.34
N GLU A 60 -15.04 42.43 11.47
CA GLU A 60 -16.43 42.01 11.69
C GLU A 60 -17.02 41.20 10.53
N ARG A 61 -16.43 41.33 9.32
CA ARG A 61 -16.85 40.57 8.13
C ARG A 61 -15.97 39.35 7.87
N ALA A 62 -14.88 39.22 8.65
CA ALA A 62 -13.96 38.12 8.46
C ALA A 62 -14.57 36.78 8.93
N LYS A 63 -14.54 35.78 8.07
CA LYS A 63 -14.84 34.40 8.44
C LYS A 63 -13.64 33.72 9.10
N VAL A 64 -12.45 34.08 8.65
CA VAL A 64 -11.18 33.55 9.15
C VAL A 64 -10.22 34.71 9.34
N VAL A 65 -9.56 34.75 10.50
CA VAL A 65 -8.44 35.60 10.83
C VAL A 65 -7.20 34.72 10.93
N PHE A 66 -6.18 34.98 10.12
CA PHE A 66 -4.92 34.27 10.15
C PHE A 66 -3.79 35.21 10.65
N ILE A 67 -3.17 34.86 11.77
CA ILE A 67 -2.06 35.59 12.35
C ILE A 67 -0.78 34.91 11.86
N SER A 68 -0.02 35.62 11.01
CA SER A 68 1.13 35.08 10.27
C SER A 68 2.47 35.55 10.82
N SER A 69 2.51 36.16 12.03
CA SER A 69 3.79 36.50 12.64
C SER A 69 4.60 35.26 13.03
N LEU A 70 5.90 35.30 12.78
CA LEU A 70 6.86 34.29 13.26
C LEU A 70 7.45 34.67 14.64
N ASP A 71 7.19 35.89 15.10
CA ASP A 71 7.51 36.34 16.46
C ASP A 71 6.35 36.00 17.39
N PHE A 72 6.64 35.30 18.47
CA PHE A 72 5.61 34.81 19.38
C PHE A 72 4.99 35.92 20.21
N ASP A 73 5.78 36.88 20.65
CA ASP A 73 5.30 38.03 21.45
C ASP A 73 4.41 38.95 20.58
N GLU A 74 4.77 39.13 19.32
CA GLU A 74 3.91 39.82 18.35
C GLU A 74 2.59 39.04 18.13
N THR A 75 2.64 37.72 17.99
CA THR A 75 1.43 36.86 17.87
C THR A 75 0.51 37.03 19.08
N LEU A 76 1.04 37.07 20.29
CA LEU A 76 0.26 37.30 21.51
C LEU A 76 -0.39 38.69 21.51
N GLY A 77 0.36 39.76 21.19
CA GLY A 77 -0.19 41.10 21.12
C GLY A 77 -1.28 41.25 20.05
N ILE A 78 -1.14 40.60 18.90
CA ILE A 78 -2.18 40.59 17.86
C ILE A 78 -3.42 39.86 18.36
N LEU A 79 -3.27 38.69 19.02
CA LEU A 79 -4.40 37.95 19.58
C LEU A 79 -5.18 38.77 20.62
N GLU A 80 -4.50 39.50 21.50
CA GLU A 80 -5.14 40.36 22.48
C GLU A 80 -5.99 41.44 21.80
N ALA A 81 -5.44 42.10 20.77
CA ALA A 81 -6.17 43.10 19.99
C ALA A 81 -7.36 42.51 19.25
N VAL A 82 -7.20 41.34 18.63
CA VAL A 82 -8.30 40.61 17.96
C VAL A 82 -9.41 40.22 18.95
N GLU A 83 -9.04 39.74 20.13
CA GLU A 83 -10.00 39.35 21.17
C GLU A 83 -10.76 40.54 21.74
N GLN A 84 -10.10 41.68 21.89
CA GLN A 84 -10.72 42.96 22.29
C GLN A 84 -11.78 43.37 21.25
N VAL A 85 -11.42 43.46 19.97
CA VAL A 85 -12.34 43.87 18.90
C VAL A 85 -13.48 42.85 18.74
N ARG A 86 -13.21 41.55 18.87
CA ARG A 86 -14.20 40.49 18.82
C ARG A 86 -15.31 40.65 19.87
N ARG A 87 -14.92 41.01 21.11
CA ARG A 87 -15.88 41.27 22.19
C ARG A 87 -16.74 42.49 21.91
N ASP A 88 -16.11 43.55 21.45
CA ASP A 88 -16.78 44.83 21.20
C ASP A 88 -17.80 44.74 20.05
N LEU A 89 -17.46 43.99 18.98
CA LEU A 89 -18.29 43.87 17.78
C LEU A 89 -19.15 42.59 17.75
N LYS A 90 -19.05 41.70 18.74
CA LYS A 90 -19.70 40.38 18.78
C LYS A 90 -19.44 39.54 17.52
N ALA A 91 -18.24 39.66 16.95
CA ALA A 91 -17.80 38.91 15.80
C ALA A 91 -17.23 37.55 16.26
N GLU A 92 -17.45 36.48 15.48
CA GLU A 92 -16.98 35.13 15.78
C GLU A 92 -16.20 34.52 14.61
N PRO A 93 -15.06 35.13 14.21
CA PRO A 93 -14.22 34.52 13.18
C PRO A 93 -13.50 33.28 13.71
N VAL A 94 -13.16 32.36 12.82
CA VAL A 94 -12.16 31.31 13.11
C VAL A 94 -10.79 31.99 13.16
N ILE A 95 -10.07 31.86 14.26
CA ILE A 95 -8.76 32.49 14.48
C ILE A 95 -7.68 31.41 14.40
N LEU A 96 -6.82 31.48 13.38
CA LEU A 96 -5.64 30.63 13.22
C LEU A 96 -4.39 31.46 13.51
N ALA A 97 -3.49 30.93 14.32
CA ALA A 97 -2.23 31.59 14.63
C ALA A 97 -1.03 30.69 14.33
N LEU A 98 0.04 31.27 13.78
CA LEU A 98 1.33 30.61 13.76
C LEU A 98 1.91 30.56 15.17
N VAL A 99 2.51 29.40 15.50
CA VAL A 99 3.28 29.24 16.74
C VAL A 99 4.63 28.59 16.40
N PRO A 100 5.72 28.97 17.08
CA PRO A 100 7.03 28.36 16.85
C PRO A 100 7.00 26.84 16.99
N ASP A 101 6.34 26.34 18.03
CA ASP A 101 6.15 24.91 18.28
C ASP A 101 4.79 24.60 18.96
N LEU A 102 4.47 23.32 19.07
CA LEU A 102 3.19 22.86 19.62
C LEU A 102 3.03 23.10 21.12
N PHE A 103 4.13 23.30 21.87
CA PHE A 103 4.05 23.52 23.32
C PHE A 103 3.35 24.84 23.66
N LEU A 104 3.36 25.80 22.74
CA LEU A 104 2.74 27.12 22.90
C LEU A 104 1.24 27.14 22.51
N GLU A 105 0.71 26.05 21.99
CA GLU A 105 -0.70 25.95 21.58
C GLU A 105 -1.67 26.34 22.70
N ARG A 106 -1.39 25.89 23.93
CA ARG A 106 -2.29 26.15 25.07
C ARG A 106 -2.38 27.63 25.42
N GLU A 107 -1.29 28.37 25.30
CA GLU A 107 -1.26 29.80 25.57
C GLU A 107 -2.07 30.58 24.54
N VAL A 108 -1.84 30.28 23.28
CA VAL A 108 -2.50 30.93 22.15
C VAL A 108 -4.02 30.63 22.16
N LYS A 109 -4.41 29.41 22.48
CA LYS A 109 -5.84 29.05 22.63
C LYS A 109 -6.53 29.75 23.80
N LYS A 110 -5.84 29.97 24.91
CA LYS A 110 -6.40 30.75 26.04
C LYS A 110 -6.72 32.20 25.65
N LEU A 111 -5.98 32.77 24.70
CA LEU A 111 -6.16 34.12 24.16
C LEU A 111 -7.16 34.16 23.00
N GLY A 112 -7.93 33.09 22.75
CA GLY A 112 -9.03 33.06 21.79
C GLY A 112 -8.72 32.48 20.42
N ALA A 113 -7.51 31.96 20.17
CA ALA A 113 -7.26 31.24 18.94
C ALA A 113 -8.08 29.94 18.88
N THR A 114 -8.74 29.72 17.74
CA THR A 114 -9.51 28.49 17.49
C THR A 114 -8.63 27.34 16.96
N GLY A 115 -7.50 27.69 16.35
CA GLY A 115 -6.51 26.73 15.86
C GLY A 115 -5.12 27.31 15.80
N VAL A 116 -4.13 26.44 15.73
CA VAL A 116 -2.71 26.83 15.58
C VAL A 116 -2.05 26.10 14.43
N VAL A 117 -1.04 26.71 13.85
CA VAL A 117 -0.15 26.08 12.87
C VAL A 117 1.26 26.07 13.46
N PRO A 118 1.76 24.94 13.96
CA PRO A 118 3.09 24.83 14.55
C PRO A 118 4.16 24.82 13.44
N VAL A 119 4.95 25.87 13.37
CA VAL A 119 5.92 26.11 12.28
C VAL A 119 6.98 25.02 12.25
N SER A 120 7.58 24.69 13.41
CA SER A 120 8.65 23.69 13.49
C SER A 120 8.19 22.31 13.01
N GLN A 121 7.00 21.87 13.42
CA GLN A 121 6.46 20.59 12.99
C GLN A 121 6.11 20.59 11.50
N THR A 122 5.38 21.63 11.04
CA THR A 122 4.95 21.74 9.64
C THR A 122 6.14 21.80 8.69
N LEU A 123 7.15 22.60 9.03
CA LEU A 123 8.37 22.70 8.25
C LEU A 123 9.18 21.41 8.32
N GLY A 124 9.30 20.79 9.50
CA GLY A 124 9.98 19.52 9.71
C GLY A 124 9.41 18.42 8.85
N GLU A 125 8.09 18.29 8.80
CA GLU A 125 7.40 17.32 7.93
C GLU A 125 7.62 17.60 6.43
N ALA A 126 7.63 18.86 6.03
CA ALA A 126 7.89 19.25 4.64
C ALA A 126 9.34 18.96 4.24
N VAL A 127 10.30 19.30 5.09
CA VAL A 127 11.73 19.02 4.87
C VAL A 127 11.99 17.51 4.85
N PHE A 128 11.42 16.77 5.80
CA PHE A 128 11.57 15.32 5.85
C PHE A 128 11.09 14.66 4.56
N ARG A 129 9.89 15.02 4.08
CA ARG A 129 9.36 14.51 2.81
C ARG A 129 10.28 14.83 1.62
N GLU A 130 10.86 16.02 1.56
CA GLU A 130 11.77 16.39 0.47
C GLU A 130 13.12 15.66 0.56
N LEU A 131 13.60 15.39 1.78
CA LEU A 131 14.79 14.56 1.99
C LEU A 131 14.57 13.11 1.51
N GLU A 132 13.42 12.51 1.86
CA GLU A 132 13.07 11.17 1.38
C GLU A 132 12.95 11.13 -0.16
N ARG A 133 12.26 12.08 -0.76
CA ARG A 133 12.19 12.19 -2.24
C ARG A 133 13.56 12.39 -2.88
N SER A 134 14.44 13.16 -2.25
CA SER A 134 15.80 13.37 -2.74
C SER A 134 16.64 12.09 -2.64
N ARG A 135 16.47 11.31 -1.56
CA ARG A 135 17.07 9.99 -1.42
C ARG A 135 16.60 9.04 -2.52
N GLU A 136 15.30 8.96 -2.76
CA GLU A 136 14.72 8.11 -3.80
C GLU A 136 15.20 8.51 -5.21
N ARG A 137 15.28 9.80 -5.51
CA ARG A 137 15.85 10.30 -6.77
C ARG A 137 17.32 9.94 -6.93
N ALA A 138 18.11 9.99 -5.86
CA ALA A 138 19.52 9.59 -5.88
C ALA A 138 19.67 8.08 -6.10
N SER A 139 18.80 7.28 -5.49
CA SER A 139 18.72 5.84 -5.67
C SER A 139 18.35 5.52 -7.13
N GLU A 140 17.29 6.14 -7.67
CA GLU A 140 16.92 5.97 -9.09
C GLU A 140 18.07 6.36 -10.03
N ALA A 141 18.76 7.48 -9.77
CA ALA A 141 19.90 7.90 -10.60
C ALA A 141 21.04 6.86 -10.59
N SER A 142 21.22 6.14 -9.49
CA SER A 142 22.19 5.05 -9.36
C SER A 142 21.76 3.83 -10.18
N LEU A 143 20.47 3.45 -10.12
CA LEU A 143 19.90 2.40 -10.96
C LEU A 143 20.03 2.77 -12.45
N ARG A 144 19.70 4.00 -12.83
CA ARG A 144 19.79 4.51 -14.19
C ARG A 144 21.21 4.39 -14.75
N ARG A 145 22.20 4.74 -13.95
CA ARG A 145 23.62 4.60 -14.34
C ARG A 145 23.96 3.15 -14.60
N LEU A 146 23.59 2.26 -13.68
CA LEU A 146 23.84 0.83 -13.80
C LEU A 146 23.19 0.24 -15.05
N VAL A 147 21.93 0.59 -15.33
CA VAL A 147 21.21 0.13 -16.52
C VAL A 147 21.81 0.67 -17.80
N LYS A 148 22.22 1.94 -17.86
CA LYS A 148 22.87 2.55 -19.04
C LYS A 148 24.25 1.99 -19.34
N GLU A 149 25.01 1.63 -18.32
CA GLU A 149 26.34 1.04 -18.46
C GLU A 149 26.29 -0.44 -18.85
N ALA A 150 25.15 -1.09 -18.60
CA ALA A 150 24.97 -2.51 -18.86
C ALA A 150 25.11 -2.87 -20.35
N ARG A 151 25.59 -4.06 -20.60
CA ARG A 151 25.66 -4.67 -21.94
C ARG A 151 24.99 -6.04 -21.92
N GLY A 152 24.35 -6.41 -23.01
CA GLY A 152 23.65 -7.70 -23.13
C GLY A 152 22.20 -7.60 -22.74
N ARG A 153 21.69 -8.57 -22.00
CA ARG A 153 20.26 -8.66 -21.60
C ARG A 153 20.13 -8.80 -20.09
N MET A 154 19.04 -8.28 -19.55
CA MET A 154 18.67 -8.42 -18.14
C MET A 154 17.63 -9.54 -17.99
N LEU A 155 17.78 -10.37 -16.96
CA LEU A 155 16.74 -11.26 -16.48
C LEU A 155 16.18 -10.71 -15.17
N ILE A 156 14.88 -10.46 -15.15
CA ILE A 156 14.12 -10.06 -13.98
C ILE A 156 13.46 -11.30 -13.41
N LEU A 157 13.70 -11.60 -12.15
CA LEU A 157 13.10 -12.73 -11.44
C LEU A 157 12.22 -12.22 -10.30
N THR A 158 11.06 -12.84 -10.18
CA THR A 158 10.11 -12.63 -9.08
C THR A 158 10.28 -13.72 -8.02
N HIS A 159 9.53 -13.59 -6.94
CA HIS A 159 9.36 -14.70 -5.99
C HIS A 159 8.60 -15.87 -6.63
N THR A 160 8.71 -17.06 -6.00
CA THR A 160 7.95 -18.26 -6.39
C THR A 160 6.44 -18.01 -6.27
N ASN A 161 5.66 -18.35 -7.32
CA ASN A 161 4.23 -18.04 -7.45
C ASN A 161 3.93 -16.54 -7.43
N PRO A 162 4.35 -15.78 -8.45
CA PRO A 162 4.23 -14.33 -8.47
C PRO A 162 2.79 -13.87 -8.31
N ASP A 163 2.62 -12.81 -7.56
CA ASP A 163 1.36 -12.13 -7.35
C ASP A 163 1.22 -10.87 -8.24
N PRO A 164 0.14 -10.11 -8.13
CA PRO A 164 -0.03 -8.91 -8.95
C PRO A 164 1.05 -7.84 -8.74
N ASP A 165 1.62 -7.70 -7.53
CA ASP A 165 2.69 -6.71 -7.28
C ASP A 165 3.99 -7.14 -7.95
N ALA A 166 4.39 -8.39 -7.78
CA ALA A 166 5.57 -8.97 -8.45
C ALA A 166 5.50 -8.84 -9.97
N ILE A 167 4.33 -9.09 -10.57
CA ILE A 167 4.12 -8.97 -12.02
C ILE A 167 4.21 -7.52 -12.47
N ALA A 168 3.44 -6.62 -11.85
CA ALA A 168 3.37 -5.21 -12.23
C ALA A 168 4.73 -4.51 -12.08
N SER A 169 5.40 -4.73 -10.96
CA SER A 169 6.71 -4.17 -10.66
C SER A 169 7.79 -4.71 -11.60
N SER A 170 7.75 -6.00 -11.96
CA SER A 170 8.67 -6.56 -12.96
C SER A 170 8.49 -5.95 -14.35
N VAL A 171 7.24 -5.73 -14.78
CA VAL A 171 6.95 -5.04 -16.05
C VAL A 171 7.38 -3.58 -16.01
N ALA A 172 7.23 -2.92 -14.87
CA ALA A 172 7.72 -1.56 -14.69
C ALA A 172 9.25 -1.48 -14.83
N LEU A 173 10.00 -2.39 -14.20
CA LEU A 173 11.44 -2.46 -14.34
C LEU A 173 11.87 -2.80 -15.78
N LYS A 174 11.17 -3.71 -16.47
CA LYS A 174 11.41 -4.01 -17.89
C LYS A 174 11.18 -2.78 -18.75
N THR A 175 10.11 -2.03 -18.53
CA THR A 175 9.81 -0.78 -19.23
C THR A 175 10.89 0.27 -18.97
N TYR A 176 11.32 0.39 -17.72
CA TYR A 176 12.41 1.27 -17.32
C TYR A 176 13.70 0.92 -18.04
N ALA A 177 14.12 -0.34 -18.01
CA ALA A 177 15.35 -0.81 -18.65
C ALA A 177 15.33 -0.55 -20.17
N LYS A 178 14.20 -0.88 -20.83
CA LYS A 178 14.01 -0.67 -22.26
C LYS A 178 14.12 0.80 -22.65
N SER A 179 13.66 1.72 -21.83
CA SER A 179 13.75 3.17 -22.06
C SER A 179 15.20 3.67 -22.11
N PHE A 180 16.13 2.91 -21.53
CA PHE A 180 17.57 3.19 -21.58
C PHE A 180 18.34 2.25 -22.52
N GLY A 181 17.64 1.50 -23.37
CA GLY A 181 18.24 0.64 -24.39
C GLY A 181 18.70 -0.73 -23.92
N LEU A 182 18.27 -1.17 -22.72
CA LEU A 182 18.58 -2.49 -22.19
C LEU A 182 17.35 -3.42 -22.32
N ASP A 183 17.47 -4.47 -23.12
CA ASP A 183 16.44 -5.50 -23.22
C ASP A 183 16.38 -6.35 -21.96
N ALA A 184 15.15 -6.72 -21.56
CA ALA A 184 14.91 -7.53 -20.39
C ALA A 184 13.83 -8.57 -20.64
N ASP A 185 14.02 -9.74 -20.03
CA ASP A 185 12.98 -10.78 -19.92
C ASP A 185 12.59 -10.93 -18.45
N ILE A 186 11.34 -11.37 -18.21
CA ILE A 186 10.80 -11.62 -16.88
C ILE A 186 10.61 -13.11 -16.71
N ALA A 187 11.15 -13.68 -15.64
CA ALA A 187 10.98 -15.09 -15.33
C ALA A 187 10.40 -15.30 -13.92
N TYR A 188 9.65 -16.38 -13.78
CA TYR A 188 9.07 -16.79 -12.52
C TYR A 188 9.25 -18.29 -12.26
N ASP A 189 9.14 -18.68 -11.01
CA ASP A 189 9.10 -20.07 -10.56
C ASP A 189 7.72 -20.40 -9.99
N GLY A 190 7.37 -21.71 -9.99
CA GLY A 190 6.10 -22.17 -9.45
C GLY A 190 4.92 -21.99 -10.41
N GLU A 191 3.77 -21.61 -9.86
CA GLU A 191 2.50 -21.55 -10.60
C GLU A 191 2.04 -20.10 -10.77
N MET A 192 1.52 -19.77 -11.95
CA MET A 192 0.82 -18.51 -12.22
C MET A 192 -0.63 -18.59 -11.69
N GLY A 193 -0.75 -18.72 -10.37
CA GLY A 193 -1.91 -19.27 -9.67
C GLY A 193 -3.24 -18.62 -9.96
N TYR A 194 -3.38 -17.34 -9.68
CA TYR A 194 -4.70 -16.70 -9.71
C TYR A 194 -5.14 -16.28 -11.12
N PRO A 195 -6.45 -16.38 -11.43
CA PRO A 195 -7.01 -15.83 -12.69
C PRO A 195 -6.65 -14.35 -12.92
N GLN A 196 -6.50 -13.58 -11.84
CA GLN A 196 -6.06 -12.18 -11.86
C GLN A 196 -4.67 -12.02 -12.47
N ASN A 197 -3.72 -12.89 -12.13
CA ASN A 197 -2.35 -12.84 -12.63
C ASN A 197 -2.31 -13.08 -14.14
N ARG A 198 -3.05 -14.07 -14.62
CA ARG A 198 -3.20 -14.34 -16.06
C ARG A 198 -3.90 -13.20 -16.80
N ALA A 199 -4.95 -12.63 -16.19
CA ALA A 199 -5.66 -11.48 -16.74
C ALA A 199 -4.72 -10.26 -16.82
N MET A 200 -3.85 -10.05 -15.83
CA MET A 200 -2.86 -8.97 -15.82
C MET A 200 -1.81 -9.17 -16.91
N CYS A 201 -1.23 -10.36 -17.05
CA CYS A 201 -0.27 -10.65 -18.12
C CYS A 201 -0.87 -10.41 -19.51
N ASN A 202 -2.11 -10.87 -19.74
CA ASN A 202 -2.83 -10.64 -20.99
C ASN A 202 -3.08 -9.14 -21.23
N LEU A 203 -3.46 -8.40 -20.20
CA LEU A 203 -3.67 -6.96 -20.29
C LEU A 203 -2.41 -6.21 -20.67
N LEU A 204 -1.29 -6.58 -20.05
CA LEU A 204 0.02 -5.97 -20.28
C LEU A 204 0.65 -6.41 -21.60
N GLY A 205 0.13 -7.48 -22.23
CA GLY A 205 0.73 -8.09 -23.40
C GLY A 205 2.13 -8.62 -23.11
N VAL A 206 2.39 -9.08 -21.88
CA VAL A 206 3.70 -9.54 -21.44
C VAL A 206 3.68 -11.04 -21.25
N GLU A 207 4.66 -11.70 -21.85
CA GLU A 207 4.96 -13.11 -21.61
C GLU A 207 5.97 -13.21 -20.45
N LEU A 208 5.63 -14.00 -19.44
CA LEU A 208 6.53 -14.38 -18.36
C LEU A 208 7.08 -15.77 -18.66
N LEU A 209 8.40 -15.90 -18.61
CA LEU A 209 9.08 -17.16 -18.90
C LEU A 209 9.12 -18.04 -17.63
N ARG A 210 9.04 -19.35 -17.80
CA ARG A 210 9.28 -20.26 -16.68
C ARG A 210 10.76 -20.36 -16.38
N ALA A 211 11.17 -20.22 -15.13
CA ALA A 211 12.57 -20.24 -14.74
C ALA A 211 13.28 -21.56 -15.13
N GLU A 212 12.54 -22.69 -15.16
CA GLU A 212 13.04 -23.99 -15.59
C GLU A 212 13.42 -24.06 -17.08
N GLU A 213 12.88 -23.13 -17.91
CA GLU A 213 13.15 -23.04 -19.35
C GLU A 213 14.27 -22.04 -19.67
N ILE A 214 14.82 -21.35 -18.66
CA ILE A 214 15.79 -20.29 -18.84
C ILE A 214 17.21 -20.81 -18.96
N ASN A 215 17.89 -20.43 -20.02
CA ASN A 215 19.34 -20.52 -20.07
C ASN A 215 19.96 -19.22 -19.50
N PHE A 216 20.37 -19.26 -18.24
CA PHE A 216 20.93 -18.12 -17.51
C PHE A 216 22.19 -17.52 -18.18
N ARG A 217 22.91 -18.27 -19.02
CA ARG A 217 24.09 -17.80 -19.74
C ARG A 217 23.76 -16.76 -20.82
N ASN A 218 22.50 -16.64 -21.22
CA ASN A 218 22.04 -15.66 -22.19
C ASN A 218 21.89 -14.25 -21.60
N TYR A 219 22.06 -14.13 -20.26
CA TYR A 219 21.86 -12.88 -19.53
C TYR A 219 23.14 -12.44 -18.84
N THR A 220 23.32 -11.13 -18.78
CA THR A 220 24.49 -10.47 -18.16
C THR A 220 24.12 -9.72 -16.88
N LEU A 221 22.85 -9.36 -16.71
CA LEU A 221 22.31 -8.77 -15.51
C LEU A 221 21.17 -9.64 -14.94
N PHE A 222 21.10 -9.67 -13.62
CA PHE A 222 20.05 -10.37 -12.90
C PHE A 222 19.42 -9.40 -11.89
N ALA A 223 18.11 -9.21 -12.03
CA ALA A 223 17.33 -8.37 -11.12
C ALA A 223 16.34 -9.24 -10.34
N LEU A 224 16.29 -9.03 -9.03
CA LEU A 224 15.24 -9.56 -8.17
C LEU A 224 14.23 -8.44 -7.91
N VAL A 225 12.96 -8.70 -8.16
CA VAL A 225 11.87 -7.74 -7.99
C VAL A 225 10.78 -8.37 -7.15
N ASP A 226 10.38 -7.67 -6.10
CA ASP A 226 9.42 -8.12 -5.11
C ASP A 226 9.89 -9.38 -4.37
N VAL A 227 11.19 -9.52 -4.28
CA VAL A 227 11.87 -10.58 -3.54
C VAL A 227 13.32 -10.14 -3.26
N ALA A 228 13.70 -10.02 -2.02
CA ALA A 228 15.07 -9.69 -1.64
C ALA A 228 15.92 -10.92 -1.28
N SER A 229 15.28 -11.96 -0.77
CA SER A 229 15.99 -13.20 -0.41
C SER A 229 15.96 -14.21 -1.56
N ARG A 230 17.14 -14.70 -1.93
CA ARG A 230 17.34 -15.73 -2.95
C ARG A 230 16.70 -17.08 -2.59
N ALA A 231 16.30 -17.26 -1.35
CA ALA A 231 15.62 -18.48 -0.90
C ALA A 231 14.21 -18.64 -1.50
N TYR A 232 13.63 -17.55 -2.00
CA TYR A 232 12.26 -17.51 -2.51
C TYR A 232 12.15 -17.28 -4.01
N CYS A 233 13.27 -17.39 -4.75
CA CYS A 233 13.28 -17.26 -6.21
C CYS A 233 14.14 -18.34 -6.86
N ALA A 234 14.00 -18.52 -8.19
CA ALA A 234 14.71 -19.54 -8.95
C ALA A 234 16.13 -19.15 -9.39
N LEU A 235 16.71 -18.08 -8.83
CA LEU A 235 18.07 -17.69 -9.20
C LEU A 235 19.09 -18.72 -8.72
N PRO A 236 19.93 -19.31 -9.61
CA PRO A 236 20.99 -20.24 -9.22
C PRO A 236 21.91 -19.66 -8.16
N ARG A 237 22.39 -20.49 -7.23
CA ARG A 237 23.22 -20.04 -6.10
C ARG A 237 24.54 -19.42 -6.50
N GLU A 238 25.04 -19.76 -7.67
CA GLU A 238 26.31 -19.28 -8.23
C GLU A 238 26.20 -17.86 -8.80
N ILE A 239 24.97 -17.41 -9.08
CA ILE A 239 24.71 -16.10 -9.67
C ILE A 239 24.36 -15.12 -8.56
N VAL A 240 25.10 -14.03 -8.46
CA VAL A 240 24.77 -12.92 -7.55
C VAL A 240 23.85 -11.94 -8.30
N PRO A 241 22.70 -11.57 -7.74
CA PRO A 241 21.85 -10.57 -8.40
C PRO A 241 22.58 -9.23 -8.47
N THR A 242 22.37 -8.52 -9.57
CA THR A 242 22.93 -7.18 -9.76
C THR A 242 22.01 -6.12 -9.16
N ILE A 243 20.71 -6.31 -9.28
CA ILE A 243 19.66 -5.39 -8.85
C ILE A 243 18.74 -6.17 -7.91
N VAL A 244 18.36 -5.54 -6.78
CA VAL A 244 17.32 -6.03 -5.86
C VAL A 244 16.41 -4.85 -5.54
N ILE A 245 15.12 -4.98 -5.82
CA ILE A 245 14.10 -3.98 -5.50
C ILE A 245 12.95 -4.70 -4.81
N ASP A 246 12.69 -4.35 -3.55
CA ASP A 246 11.70 -5.04 -2.72
C ASP A 246 11.16 -4.12 -1.62
N HIS A 247 9.99 -4.46 -1.09
CA HIS A 247 9.38 -3.78 0.05
C HIS A 247 9.33 -4.65 1.31
N HIS A 248 9.67 -5.93 1.20
CA HIS A 248 9.65 -6.87 2.31
C HIS A 248 10.80 -6.62 3.28
N SER A 249 10.52 -6.72 4.58
CA SER A 249 11.56 -6.66 5.61
C SER A 249 12.32 -7.99 5.68
N VAL A 250 13.57 -7.99 5.26
CA VAL A 250 14.47 -9.16 5.27
C VAL A 250 15.76 -8.82 6.01
N PRO A 251 16.40 -9.82 6.67
CA PRO A 251 17.70 -9.60 7.30
C PRO A 251 18.73 -9.15 6.27
N PRO A 252 19.55 -8.11 6.56
CA PRO A 252 20.58 -7.65 5.63
C PRO A 252 21.56 -8.74 5.17
N SER A 253 21.77 -9.78 5.98
CA SER A 253 22.62 -10.93 5.64
C SER A 253 22.08 -11.80 4.49
N GLU A 254 20.81 -11.71 4.19
CA GLU A 254 20.15 -12.47 3.11
C GLU A 254 20.13 -11.70 1.79
N VAL A 255 20.47 -10.42 1.81
CA VAL A 255 20.40 -9.53 0.66
C VAL A 255 21.80 -9.32 0.08
N SER A 256 21.91 -9.48 -1.22
CA SER A 256 23.13 -9.17 -1.95
C SER A 256 22.83 -8.63 -3.34
N GLY A 257 23.50 -7.56 -3.71
CA GLY A 257 23.32 -6.92 -5.02
C GLY A 257 24.28 -5.74 -5.17
N ARG A 258 24.52 -5.32 -6.40
CA ARG A 258 25.27 -4.08 -6.69
C ARG A 258 24.39 -2.84 -6.49
N PHE A 259 23.11 -2.99 -6.78
CA PHE A 259 22.05 -2.03 -6.46
C PHE A 259 21.02 -2.74 -5.59
N VAL A 260 20.72 -2.17 -4.44
CA VAL A 260 19.73 -2.71 -3.49
C VAL A 260 18.84 -1.56 -3.04
N GLU A 261 17.56 -1.68 -3.30
CA GLU A 261 16.52 -0.80 -2.78
C GLU A 261 15.48 -1.64 -2.03
N ILE A 262 15.48 -1.52 -0.72
CA ILE A 262 14.45 -2.09 0.14
C ILE A 262 13.81 -0.94 0.88
N ALA A 263 12.59 -0.60 0.49
CA ALA A 263 11.88 0.57 1.02
C ALA A 263 10.70 0.14 1.91
N PRO A 264 10.46 0.84 3.04
CA PRO A 264 9.35 0.54 3.95
C PRO A 264 8.02 1.11 3.42
N VAL A 265 7.62 0.65 2.23
CA VAL A 265 6.35 0.95 1.58
C VAL A 265 5.46 -0.28 1.53
N GLY A 266 4.21 -0.15 1.15
CA GLY A 266 3.26 -1.24 1.13
C GLY A 266 3.33 -2.14 -0.11
N ALA A 267 4.06 -1.73 -1.17
CA ALA A 267 4.18 -2.49 -2.41
C ALA A 267 5.45 -2.11 -3.19
N THR A 268 6.07 -3.06 -3.87
CA THR A 268 7.20 -2.82 -4.79
C THR A 268 6.78 -2.00 -6.01
N SER A 269 5.50 -2.10 -6.42
CA SER A 269 4.89 -1.23 -7.43
C SER A 269 4.99 0.25 -7.08
N THR A 270 4.94 0.62 -5.79
CA THR A 270 5.13 2.01 -5.33
C THR A 270 6.54 2.50 -5.64
N ILE A 271 7.57 1.70 -5.36
CA ILE A 271 8.97 2.03 -5.62
C ILE A 271 9.18 2.27 -7.12
N LEU A 272 8.75 1.33 -7.94
CA LEU A 272 9.00 1.37 -9.38
C LEU A 272 8.15 2.42 -10.11
N ALA A 273 6.95 2.72 -9.61
CA ALA A 273 6.16 3.84 -10.12
C ALA A 273 6.88 5.18 -9.89
N ASN A 274 7.45 5.41 -8.71
CA ASN A 274 8.26 6.58 -8.42
C ASN A 274 9.51 6.64 -9.31
N TYR A 275 10.17 5.51 -9.55
CA TYR A 275 11.35 5.45 -10.41
C TYR A 275 11.04 5.77 -11.87
N LEU A 276 9.90 5.31 -12.39
CA LEU A 276 9.43 5.72 -13.71
C LEU A 276 9.16 7.24 -13.77
N GLU A 277 8.51 7.79 -12.74
CA GLU A 277 8.24 9.24 -12.64
C GLU A 277 9.54 10.05 -12.60
N TYR A 278 10.51 9.66 -11.76
CA TYR A 278 11.80 10.37 -11.64
C TYR A 278 12.64 10.27 -12.91
N ALA A 279 12.53 9.17 -13.64
CA ALA A 279 13.18 9.00 -14.93
C ALA A 279 12.48 9.73 -16.08
N GLY A 280 11.30 10.31 -15.85
CA GLY A 280 10.47 10.94 -16.88
C GLY A 280 9.85 9.94 -17.87
N ILE A 281 9.68 8.68 -17.45
CA ILE A 281 9.10 7.61 -18.27
C ILE A 281 7.61 7.52 -17.95
N PRO A 282 6.70 7.84 -18.91
CA PRO A 282 5.27 7.77 -18.66
C PRO A 282 4.81 6.30 -18.55
N ALA A 283 4.03 6.01 -17.52
CA ALA A 283 3.28 4.77 -17.48
C ALA A 283 2.06 4.88 -18.41
N ASP A 284 1.95 3.97 -19.38
CA ASP A 284 0.73 3.87 -20.18
C ASP A 284 -0.47 3.38 -19.33
N PRO A 285 -1.72 3.50 -19.82
CA PRO A 285 -2.89 3.10 -19.04
C PRO A 285 -2.90 1.62 -18.60
N ALA A 286 -2.23 0.72 -19.34
CA ALA A 286 -2.15 -0.69 -18.97
C ALA A 286 -1.19 -0.89 -17.80
N LEU A 287 0.03 -0.34 -17.90
CA LEU A 287 1.02 -0.39 -16.82
C LEU A 287 0.53 0.35 -15.57
N ALA A 288 -0.08 1.53 -15.73
CA ALA A 288 -0.67 2.27 -14.63
C ALA A 288 -1.76 1.46 -13.91
N SER A 289 -2.61 0.72 -14.65
CA SER A 289 -3.63 -0.15 -14.08
C SER A 289 -3.01 -1.35 -13.34
N ALA A 290 -1.96 -1.93 -13.90
CA ALA A 290 -1.26 -3.04 -13.26
C ALA A 290 -0.58 -2.62 -11.95
N LEU A 291 0.17 -1.51 -11.96
CA LEU A 291 0.81 -0.95 -10.76
C LEU A 291 -0.22 -0.55 -9.69
N THR A 292 -1.36 0.04 -10.13
CA THR A 292 -2.49 0.33 -9.22
C THR A 292 -3.00 -0.94 -8.54
N LEU A 293 -3.09 -2.04 -9.27
CA LEU A 293 -3.54 -3.31 -8.70
C LEU A 293 -2.48 -3.93 -7.78
N GLY A 294 -1.18 -3.86 -8.14
CA GLY A 294 -0.10 -4.29 -7.26
C GLY A 294 -0.19 -3.60 -5.89
N ILE A 295 -0.30 -2.28 -5.87
CA ILE A 295 -0.49 -1.53 -4.63
C ILE A 295 -1.74 -1.99 -3.86
N LEU A 296 -2.88 -2.18 -4.54
CA LEU A 296 -4.12 -2.61 -3.89
C LEU A 296 -4.01 -4.00 -3.26
N THR A 297 -3.36 -4.95 -3.94
CA THR A 297 -3.24 -6.33 -3.43
C THR A 297 -2.37 -6.38 -2.19
N ASP A 298 -1.20 -5.78 -2.22
CA ASP A 298 -0.24 -5.87 -1.13
C ASP A 298 -0.59 -5.00 0.06
N THR A 299 -1.28 -3.90 -0.17
CA THR A 299 -1.78 -3.04 0.90
C THR A 299 -3.16 -3.46 1.43
N SER A 300 -3.67 -4.64 1.08
CA SER A 300 -5.02 -5.10 1.49
C SER A 300 -6.10 -4.07 1.18
N ASN A 301 -6.19 -3.65 -0.08
CA ASN A 301 -7.08 -2.58 -0.54
C ASN A 301 -6.88 -1.26 0.21
N LEU A 302 -5.62 -0.84 0.36
CA LEU A 302 -5.15 0.39 1.05
C LEU A 302 -5.31 0.37 2.57
N SER A 303 -5.74 -0.72 3.17
CA SER A 303 -5.89 -0.82 4.64
C SER A 303 -4.55 -0.71 5.37
N ASN A 304 -3.47 -1.18 4.75
CA ASN A 304 -2.10 -1.16 5.28
C ASN A 304 -1.17 -0.24 4.46
N ALA A 305 -1.75 0.66 3.65
CA ALA A 305 -0.98 1.55 2.80
C ALA A 305 -0.24 2.62 3.60
N THR A 306 1.00 2.89 3.25
CA THR A 306 1.75 4.05 3.74
C THR A 306 1.28 5.33 3.05
N PRO A 307 1.61 6.52 3.58
CA PRO A 307 1.34 7.78 2.89
C PRO A 307 1.92 7.83 1.46
N THR A 308 3.09 7.25 1.24
CA THR A 308 3.73 7.15 -0.08
C THR A 308 2.91 6.30 -1.03
N ASP A 309 2.40 5.14 -0.58
CA ASP A 309 1.53 4.29 -1.39
C ASP A 309 0.26 5.02 -1.81
N LEU A 310 -0.36 5.77 -0.90
CA LEU A 310 -1.56 6.54 -1.20
C LEU A 310 -1.31 7.65 -2.23
N GLU A 311 -0.17 8.36 -2.13
CA GLU A 311 0.22 9.39 -3.10
C GLU A 311 0.43 8.77 -4.50
N VAL A 312 1.19 7.69 -4.58
CA VAL A 312 1.48 6.98 -5.84
C VAL A 312 0.21 6.36 -6.41
N TYR A 313 -0.59 5.69 -5.58
CA TYR A 313 -1.89 5.15 -5.98
C TYR A 313 -2.78 6.21 -6.61
N TRP A 314 -2.88 7.40 -6.01
CA TRP A 314 -3.69 8.49 -6.54
C TRP A 314 -3.21 8.96 -7.92
N LYS A 315 -1.89 9.09 -8.11
CA LYS A 315 -1.29 9.44 -9.41
C LYS A 315 -1.59 8.38 -10.47
N LEU A 316 -1.32 7.11 -10.17
CA LEU A 316 -1.56 5.98 -11.07
C LEU A 316 -3.04 5.82 -11.40
N ARG A 317 -3.92 6.00 -10.42
CA ARG A 317 -5.38 5.85 -10.59
C ARG A 317 -5.96 6.83 -11.61
N LYS A 318 -5.38 8.02 -11.75
CA LYS A 318 -5.76 9.00 -12.78
C LYS A 318 -5.37 8.56 -14.20
N LEU A 319 -4.31 7.77 -14.33
CA LEU A 319 -3.80 7.25 -15.60
C LEU A 319 -4.42 5.89 -15.94
N SER A 320 -4.91 5.17 -14.94
CA SER A 320 -5.46 3.82 -15.07
C SER A 320 -6.76 3.79 -15.86
N ASP A 321 -6.96 2.71 -16.58
CA ASP A 321 -8.24 2.40 -17.24
C ASP A 321 -9.18 1.70 -16.25
N PRO A 322 -10.33 2.31 -15.87
CA PRO A 322 -11.26 1.73 -14.92
C PRO A 322 -11.87 0.39 -15.37
N GLN A 323 -12.05 0.20 -16.67
CA GLN A 323 -12.63 -1.05 -17.21
C GLN A 323 -11.62 -2.18 -17.09
N ARG A 324 -10.35 -1.91 -17.42
CA ARG A 324 -9.26 -2.87 -17.29
C ARG A 324 -9.04 -3.29 -15.85
N LEU A 325 -9.01 -2.34 -14.91
CA LEU A 325 -8.92 -2.63 -13.47
C LEU A 325 -10.04 -3.57 -13.01
N ARG A 326 -11.29 -3.30 -13.43
CA ARG A 326 -12.43 -4.15 -13.08
C ARG A 326 -12.27 -5.58 -13.60
N VAL A 327 -11.83 -5.74 -14.84
CA VAL A 327 -11.62 -7.07 -15.46
C VAL A 327 -10.54 -7.86 -14.70
N ILE A 328 -9.46 -7.21 -14.26
CA ILE A 328 -8.42 -7.89 -13.51
C ILE A 328 -8.86 -8.19 -12.08
N GLN A 329 -9.50 -7.24 -11.40
CA GLN A 329 -9.97 -7.44 -10.01
C GLN A 329 -11.07 -8.50 -9.89
N GLN A 330 -11.90 -8.64 -10.91
CA GLN A 330 -13.00 -9.58 -10.94
C GLN A 330 -12.96 -10.45 -12.22
N PRO A 331 -11.89 -11.25 -12.41
CA PRO A 331 -11.82 -12.11 -13.57
C PRO A 331 -12.92 -13.16 -13.51
N PRO A 332 -13.40 -13.63 -14.68
CA PRO A 332 -14.36 -14.74 -14.71
C PRO A 332 -13.81 -15.94 -13.95
N ARG A 333 -14.60 -16.47 -13.04
CA ARG A 333 -14.23 -17.67 -12.30
C ARG A 333 -14.32 -18.89 -13.20
N SER A 334 -13.40 -19.85 -13.02
CA SER A 334 -13.45 -21.12 -13.74
C SER A 334 -14.75 -21.86 -13.43
N GLN A 335 -15.40 -22.42 -14.45
CA GLN A 335 -16.56 -23.29 -14.23
C GLN A 335 -16.20 -24.51 -13.37
N LYS A 336 -14.94 -24.96 -13.35
CA LYS A 336 -14.44 -26.04 -12.51
C LYS A 336 -14.48 -25.71 -11.01
N LEU A 337 -14.49 -24.42 -10.64
CA LEU A 337 -14.62 -23.98 -9.25
C LEU A 337 -16.01 -24.31 -8.66
N LEU A 338 -17.06 -24.29 -9.46
CA LEU A 338 -18.43 -24.49 -8.96
C LEU A 338 -18.64 -25.87 -8.32
N PRO A 339 -18.27 -27.00 -8.95
CA PRO A 339 -18.36 -28.33 -8.30
C PRO A 339 -17.49 -28.40 -7.03
N ALA A 340 -16.30 -27.80 -7.04
CA ALA A 340 -15.41 -27.78 -5.89
C ALA A 340 -16.04 -27.02 -4.70
N LEU A 341 -16.68 -25.87 -4.94
CA LEU A 341 -17.42 -25.12 -3.92
C LEU A 341 -18.60 -25.90 -3.35
N VAL A 342 -19.38 -26.57 -4.20
CA VAL A 342 -20.48 -27.43 -3.73
C VAL A 342 -19.94 -28.54 -2.84
N SER A 343 -18.86 -29.21 -3.24
CA SER A 343 -18.21 -30.27 -2.44
C SER A 343 -17.72 -29.70 -1.09
N ALA A 344 -17.02 -28.56 -1.15
CA ALA A 344 -16.50 -27.87 0.00
C ALA A 344 -17.59 -27.50 1.01
N ILE A 345 -18.69 -26.90 0.54
CA ILE A 345 -19.82 -26.50 1.38
C ILE A 345 -20.49 -27.74 2.05
N ARG A 346 -20.63 -28.82 1.31
CA ARG A 346 -21.24 -30.06 1.85
C ARG A 346 -20.36 -30.73 2.92
N ARG A 347 -19.04 -30.66 2.79
CA ARG A 347 -18.09 -31.36 3.67
C ARG A 347 -17.45 -30.46 4.71
N ARG A 348 -17.92 -29.20 4.83
CA ARG A 348 -17.38 -28.22 5.79
C ARG A 348 -17.63 -28.65 7.23
N LYS A 349 -16.69 -28.26 8.11
CA LYS A 349 -16.79 -28.47 9.57
C LYS A 349 -16.35 -27.20 10.29
N MET A 350 -17.21 -26.71 11.19
CA MET A 350 -16.82 -25.62 12.08
C MET A 350 -16.10 -26.19 13.32
N ILE A 351 -14.96 -25.58 13.66
CA ILE A 351 -14.17 -25.87 14.87
C ILE A 351 -13.89 -24.54 15.55
N GLY A 352 -14.75 -24.12 16.47
CA GLY A 352 -14.74 -22.75 16.98
C GLY A 352 -15.10 -21.77 15.85
N SER A 353 -14.25 -20.77 15.61
CA SER A 353 -14.35 -19.82 14.48
C SER A 353 -13.57 -20.28 13.24
N CYS A 354 -12.96 -21.47 13.27
CA CYS A 354 -12.24 -22.04 12.13
C CYS A 354 -13.17 -22.93 11.29
N LEU A 355 -13.24 -22.64 9.99
CA LEU A 355 -13.94 -23.44 9.00
C LEU A 355 -12.95 -24.39 8.32
N LEU A 356 -13.04 -25.67 8.66
CA LEU A 356 -12.27 -26.73 7.97
C LEU A 356 -13.07 -27.26 6.79
N VAL A 357 -12.45 -27.31 5.60
CA VAL A 357 -13.12 -27.60 4.34
C VAL A 357 -12.39 -28.68 3.56
N ASP A 358 -13.09 -29.78 3.32
CA ASP A 358 -12.66 -30.85 2.41
C ASP A 358 -13.20 -30.57 1.00
N VAL A 359 -12.35 -30.12 0.09
CA VAL A 359 -12.74 -29.82 -1.30
C VAL A 359 -12.89 -31.09 -2.14
N GLY A 360 -12.21 -32.18 -1.75
CA GLY A 360 -12.20 -33.46 -2.48
C GLY A 360 -11.02 -33.59 -3.42
N GLU A 361 -11.25 -34.16 -4.58
CA GLU A 361 -10.24 -34.25 -5.65
C GLU A 361 -10.38 -33.05 -6.59
N VAL A 362 -9.25 -32.45 -6.95
CA VAL A 362 -9.18 -31.30 -7.86
C VAL A 362 -8.11 -31.55 -8.92
N GLU A 363 -8.29 -30.92 -10.09
CA GLU A 363 -7.32 -30.99 -11.18
C GLU A 363 -6.33 -29.80 -11.15
N GLU A 364 -6.73 -28.68 -10.57
CA GLU A 364 -5.97 -27.44 -10.52
C GLU A 364 -5.64 -27.07 -9.05
N GLU A 365 -4.37 -26.76 -8.76
CA GLU A 365 -3.92 -26.41 -7.41
C GLU A 365 -4.65 -25.20 -6.84
N ASP A 366 -4.91 -24.20 -7.68
CA ASP A 366 -5.53 -22.94 -7.30
C ASP A 366 -6.97 -23.07 -6.82
N THR A 367 -7.65 -24.14 -7.20
CA THR A 367 -9.03 -24.40 -6.77
C THR A 367 -9.15 -24.40 -5.25
N VAL A 368 -8.14 -24.94 -4.53
CA VAL A 368 -8.14 -24.99 -3.06
C VAL A 368 -8.06 -23.60 -2.45
N SER A 369 -7.19 -22.77 -3.00
CA SER A 369 -7.01 -21.37 -2.56
C SER A 369 -8.25 -20.54 -2.87
N GLN A 370 -8.82 -20.67 -4.06
CA GLN A 370 -10.05 -19.96 -4.46
C GLN A 370 -11.26 -20.35 -3.61
N VAL A 371 -11.35 -21.64 -3.20
CA VAL A 371 -12.38 -22.08 -2.24
C VAL A 371 -12.17 -21.46 -0.86
N ALA A 372 -10.92 -21.38 -0.38
CA ALA A 372 -10.62 -20.74 0.89
C ALA A 372 -10.97 -19.26 0.88
N ASP A 373 -10.60 -18.54 -0.19
CA ASP A 373 -10.92 -17.12 -0.39
C ASP A 373 -12.43 -16.87 -0.43
N PHE A 374 -13.19 -17.74 -1.12
CA PHE A 374 -14.65 -17.60 -1.20
C PHE A 374 -15.33 -17.78 0.16
N LEU A 375 -14.83 -18.72 0.97
CA LEU A 375 -15.47 -19.07 2.25
C LEU A 375 -14.99 -18.19 3.42
N GLN A 376 -13.93 -17.43 3.25
CA GLN A 376 -13.39 -16.51 4.28
C GLN A 376 -14.39 -15.42 4.66
N ASP A 377 -15.28 -15.00 3.74
CA ASP A 377 -16.27 -13.96 3.98
C ASP A 377 -17.56 -14.47 4.61
N THR A 378 -17.54 -15.70 5.12
CA THR A 378 -18.69 -16.28 5.84
C THR A 378 -18.79 -15.70 7.24
N GLU A 379 -20.01 -15.31 7.65
CA GLU A 379 -20.27 -14.78 8.99
C GLU A 379 -19.88 -15.80 10.08
N GLY A 380 -19.21 -15.33 11.12
CA GLY A 380 -18.71 -16.16 12.24
C GLY A 380 -17.46 -16.98 11.92
N VAL A 381 -16.86 -16.80 10.74
CA VAL A 381 -15.61 -17.46 10.33
C VAL A 381 -14.47 -16.45 10.44
N SER A 382 -13.49 -16.73 11.31
CA SER A 382 -12.24 -15.98 11.39
C SER A 382 -11.11 -16.63 10.59
N THR A 383 -11.12 -17.97 10.47
CA THR A 383 -10.07 -18.74 9.79
C THR A 383 -10.71 -19.80 8.90
N VAL A 384 -10.20 -19.96 7.70
CA VAL A 384 -10.56 -21.05 6.78
C VAL A 384 -9.33 -21.92 6.50
N ILE A 385 -9.49 -23.23 6.63
CA ILE A 385 -8.51 -24.23 6.20
C ILE A 385 -9.17 -25.11 5.15
N ALA A 386 -8.80 -24.94 3.90
CA ALA A 386 -9.27 -25.78 2.80
C ALA A 386 -8.18 -26.78 2.38
N TYR A 387 -8.55 -27.98 2.04
CA TYR A 387 -7.64 -28.99 1.52
C TYR A 387 -8.27 -29.84 0.42
N ALA A 388 -7.43 -30.30 -0.49
CA ALA A 388 -7.83 -31.17 -1.60
C ALA A 388 -6.73 -32.19 -1.94
N VAL A 389 -7.12 -33.22 -2.65
CA VAL A 389 -6.22 -34.20 -3.27
C VAL A 389 -6.01 -33.83 -4.73
N LEU A 390 -4.75 -33.74 -5.13
CA LEU A 390 -4.30 -33.48 -6.48
C LEU A 390 -3.32 -34.61 -6.89
N GLY A 391 -3.83 -35.66 -7.54
CA GLY A 391 -3.03 -36.80 -7.87
C GLY A 391 -2.42 -37.51 -6.64
N ASP A 392 -1.11 -37.52 -6.55
CA ASP A 392 -0.32 -38.04 -5.41
C ASP A 392 -0.04 -37.01 -4.30
N LYS A 393 -0.65 -35.84 -4.39
CA LYS A 393 -0.39 -34.72 -3.47
C LYS A 393 -1.64 -34.30 -2.72
N VAL A 394 -1.42 -33.74 -1.53
CA VAL A 394 -2.44 -32.99 -0.78
C VAL A 394 -2.05 -31.52 -0.77
N ARG A 395 -2.94 -30.69 -1.31
CA ARG A 395 -2.84 -29.23 -1.23
C ARG A 395 -3.66 -28.74 -0.05
N VAL A 396 -3.05 -27.87 0.77
CA VAL A 396 -3.74 -27.20 1.89
C VAL A 396 -3.60 -25.69 1.72
N SER A 397 -4.68 -24.95 1.92
CA SER A 397 -4.68 -23.50 1.88
C SER A 397 -5.37 -22.95 3.13
N GLY A 398 -4.73 -21.97 3.78
CA GLY A 398 -5.25 -21.27 4.95
C GLY A 398 -5.47 -19.81 4.67
N ARG A 399 -6.55 -19.25 5.25
CA ARG A 399 -6.88 -17.82 5.29
C ARG A 399 -7.31 -17.45 6.68
N THR A 400 -6.90 -16.28 7.18
CA THR A 400 -7.36 -15.79 8.48
C THR A 400 -7.57 -14.28 8.48
N LYS A 401 -8.60 -13.85 9.22
CA LYS A 401 -8.85 -12.45 9.59
C LYS A 401 -8.39 -12.17 11.03
N ASP A 402 -7.93 -13.20 11.74
CA ASP A 402 -7.46 -13.09 13.11
C ASP A 402 -6.01 -12.61 13.11
N SER A 403 -5.81 -11.35 13.46
CA SER A 403 -4.47 -10.73 13.52
C SER A 403 -3.54 -11.32 14.59
N SER A 404 -4.07 -12.08 15.55
CA SER A 404 -3.28 -12.79 16.56
C SER A 404 -2.58 -14.03 16.01
N LEU A 405 -3.02 -14.53 14.85
CA LEU A 405 -2.44 -15.70 14.19
C LEU A 405 -1.43 -15.30 13.13
N HIS A 406 -0.39 -16.09 12.98
CA HIS A 406 0.54 -15.98 11.85
C HIS A 406 0.54 -17.31 11.09
N LEU A 407 -0.36 -17.43 10.07
CA LEU A 407 -0.56 -18.69 9.36
C LEU A 407 0.71 -19.24 8.72
N GLY A 408 1.56 -18.40 8.16
CA GLY A 408 2.82 -18.84 7.55
C GLY A 408 3.71 -19.60 8.53
N LYS A 409 3.88 -19.13 9.78
CA LYS A 409 4.64 -19.81 10.83
C LYS A 409 3.95 -21.10 11.26
N ILE A 410 2.63 -21.09 11.41
CA ILE A 410 1.83 -22.27 11.80
C ILE A 410 1.92 -23.36 10.74
N PHE A 411 1.87 -23.00 9.46
CA PHE A 411 2.02 -23.96 8.37
C PHE A 411 3.44 -24.53 8.27
N ALA A 412 4.47 -23.70 8.49
CA ALA A 412 5.85 -24.13 8.56
C ALA A 412 6.09 -25.08 9.74
N GLU A 413 5.48 -24.83 10.91
CA GLU A 413 5.52 -25.72 12.07
C GLU A 413 4.84 -27.07 11.78
N ALA A 414 3.66 -27.04 11.16
CA ALA A 414 2.85 -28.24 10.88
C ALA A 414 3.46 -29.14 9.78
N PHE A 415 4.06 -28.53 8.75
CA PHE A 415 4.46 -29.22 7.52
C PHE A 415 5.94 -29.08 7.15
N GLY A 416 6.73 -28.38 7.97
CA GLY A 416 8.15 -28.13 7.72
C GLY A 416 8.36 -27.39 6.40
N LYS A 417 9.33 -27.82 5.60
CA LYS A 417 9.65 -27.23 4.29
C LYS A 417 8.52 -27.27 3.25
N PHE A 418 7.45 -28.00 3.50
CA PHE A 418 6.29 -28.13 2.59
C PHE A 418 5.19 -27.13 2.91
N GLY A 419 5.31 -26.35 3.99
CA GLY A 419 4.34 -25.36 4.40
C GLY A 419 4.98 -24.00 4.67
N GLY A 420 4.22 -22.91 4.38
CA GLY A 420 4.67 -21.56 4.61
C GLY A 420 3.65 -20.53 4.12
N GLY A 421 4.01 -19.26 4.21
CA GLY A 421 3.16 -18.15 3.76
C GLY A 421 3.32 -16.92 4.64
N HIS A 422 2.37 -16.02 4.51
CA HIS A 422 2.29 -14.75 5.23
C HIS A 422 1.44 -14.84 6.51
N GLN A 423 1.25 -13.73 7.18
CA GLN A 423 0.44 -13.67 8.40
C GLN A 423 -1.00 -14.14 8.15
N ASN A 424 -1.64 -13.63 7.10
CA ASN A 424 -3.07 -13.83 6.84
C ASN A 424 -3.37 -14.99 5.88
N MET A 425 -2.36 -15.48 5.16
CA MET A 425 -2.52 -16.55 4.18
C MET A 425 -1.32 -17.50 4.22
N ALA A 426 -1.60 -18.80 4.05
CA ALA A 426 -0.56 -19.81 4.00
C ALA A 426 -0.99 -20.98 3.13
N GLY A 427 -0.01 -21.74 2.66
CA GLY A 427 -0.23 -22.93 1.86
C GLY A 427 0.73 -24.07 2.19
N ALA A 428 0.33 -25.28 1.87
CA ALA A 428 1.21 -26.45 1.92
C ALA A 428 0.92 -27.39 0.75
N LYS A 429 1.99 -28.05 0.26
CA LYS A 429 1.92 -29.07 -0.79
C LYS A 429 2.68 -30.32 -0.32
N ILE A 430 1.94 -31.34 0.02
CA ILE A 430 2.46 -32.56 0.65
C ILE A 430 2.36 -33.70 -0.34
N SER A 431 3.50 -34.26 -0.77
CA SER A 431 3.59 -35.41 -1.71
C SER A 431 3.56 -36.74 -0.96
N PHE A 432 2.98 -37.74 -1.58
CA PHE A 432 2.88 -39.10 -1.09
C PHE A 432 3.35 -40.11 -2.18
N GLU A 433 3.71 -41.31 -1.74
CA GLU A 433 3.95 -42.40 -2.67
C GLU A 433 2.60 -42.95 -3.19
N GLY A 434 2.09 -42.37 -4.29
CA GLY A 434 0.79 -42.64 -4.85
C GLY A 434 -0.36 -41.86 -4.21
N LYS A 435 -1.60 -42.20 -4.58
CA LYS A 435 -2.78 -41.46 -4.10
C LYS A 435 -2.96 -41.59 -2.59
N PRO A 436 -3.02 -40.47 -1.85
CA PRO A 436 -3.07 -40.49 -0.39
C PRO A 436 -4.38 -41.08 0.13
N SER A 437 -4.28 -41.94 1.13
CA SER A 437 -5.43 -42.51 1.83
C SER A 437 -6.07 -41.45 2.75
N LYS A 438 -7.37 -41.63 3.08
CA LYS A 438 -8.08 -40.78 4.03
C LYS A 438 -7.38 -40.69 5.40
N ALA A 439 -6.73 -41.77 5.84
CA ALA A 439 -6.00 -41.80 7.10
C ALA A 439 -4.77 -40.85 7.06
N GLN A 440 -4.02 -40.89 5.96
CA GLN A 440 -2.86 -40.04 5.73
C GLN A 440 -3.28 -38.57 5.65
N ILE A 441 -4.32 -38.23 4.89
CA ILE A 441 -4.87 -36.88 4.80
C ILE A 441 -5.27 -36.37 6.21
N ASN A 442 -6.08 -37.14 6.93
CA ASN A 442 -6.53 -36.80 8.28
C ASN A 442 -5.37 -36.63 9.27
N SER A 443 -4.28 -37.38 9.10
CA SER A 443 -3.08 -37.22 9.91
C SER A 443 -2.44 -35.84 9.69
N GLN A 444 -2.30 -35.41 8.44
CA GLN A 444 -1.72 -34.09 8.13
C GLN A 444 -2.61 -32.94 8.61
N ILE A 445 -3.92 -33.04 8.38
CA ILE A 445 -4.87 -32.02 8.84
C ILE A 445 -4.90 -31.92 10.38
N ARG A 446 -4.77 -33.03 11.10
CA ARG A 446 -4.67 -33.02 12.56
C ARG A 446 -3.42 -32.28 13.05
N LYS A 447 -2.26 -32.46 12.39
CA LYS A 447 -1.04 -31.69 12.74
C LYS A 447 -1.29 -30.19 12.62
N LEU A 448 -1.91 -29.75 11.54
CA LEU A 448 -2.23 -28.33 11.35
C LEU A 448 -3.23 -27.81 12.38
N LEU A 449 -4.28 -28.57 12.70
CA LEU A 449 -5.24 -28.19 13.72
C LEU A 449 -4.60 -28.12 15.12
N GLN A 450 -3.66 -28.98 15.43
CA GLN A 450 -2.87 -28.93 16.68
C GLN A 450 -1.99 -27.68 16.74
N ALA A 451 -1.29 -27.34 15.64
CA ALA A 451 -0.48 -26.12 15.56
C ALA A 451 -1.35 -24.84 15.66
N LEU A 452 -2.59 -24.89 15.22
CA LEU A 452 -3.60 -23.84 15.40
C LEU A 452 -4.21 -23.80 16.82
N GLY A 453 -3.82 -24.72 17.72
CA GLY A 453 -4.43 -24.84 19.05
C GLY A 453 -5.86 -25.39 19.08
N LEU A 454 -6.34 -25.92 17.93
CA LEU A 454 -7.71 -26.40 17.76
C LEU A 454 -7.80 -27.91 18.07
N LYS A 455 -8.69 -28.27 19.01
CA LYS A 455 -8.99 -29.68 19.31
C LYS A 455 -10.28 -30.06 18.58
N PRO A 456 -10.25 -31.02 17.62
CA PRO A 456 -11.49 -31.51 17.02
C PRO A 456 -12.33 -32.19 18.11
N ARG A 457 -13.49 -31.63 18.41
CA ARG A 457 -14.48 -32.31 19.28
C ARG A 457 -14.85 -33.64 18.62
N ARG A 458 -14.68 -34.78 19.35
CA ARG A 458 -15.23 -36.07 18.94
C ARG A 458 -16.74 -35.90 18.75
N GLY A 459 -17.24 -36.05 17.53
CA GLY A 459 -18.58 -35.70 17.11
C GLY A 459 -19.67 -36.44 17.91
N ARG A 460 -20.59 -35.65 18.48
CA ARG A 460 -21.98 -36.06 18.59
C ARG A 460 -22.71 -35.46 17.37
N VAL A 461 -23.17 -36.34 16.46
CA VAL A 461 -24.12 -35.96 15.41
C VAL A 461 -25.41 -35.53 16.15
N PRO A 462 -25.93 -34.32 15.95
CA PRO A 462 -27.25 -33.98 16.42
C PRO A 462 -28.26 -34.89 15.66
N LYS A 463 -29.00 -35.68 16.39
CA LYS A 463 -30.17 -36.39 15.81
C LYS A 463 -31.12 -35.30 15.30
N ALA A 464 -31.49 -35.39 14.05
CA ALA A 464 -32.55 -34.58 13.47
C ALA A 464 -33.80 -34.67 14.36
N GLY A 465 -34.20 -33.53 14.92
CA GLY A 465 -35.43 -33.44 15.68
C GLY A 465 -36.62 -33.72 14.76
N SER A 466 -37.42 -34.70 15.15
CA SER A 466 -38.75 -34.96 14.57
C SER A 466 -39.61 -33.70 14.65
N PRO A 467 -40.46 -33.42 13.65
CA PRO A 467 -41.37 -32.28 13.72
C PRO A 467 -42.39 -32.49 14.86
N ARG A 468 -42.46 -31.58 15.80
CA ARG A 468 -43.55 -31.53 16.74
C ARG A 468 -44.83 -31.15 16.00
N SER A 469 -45.80 -32.06 15.97
CA SER A 469 -47.17 -31.80 15.55
C SER A 469 -47.77 -30.72 16.45
N ALA A 470 -48.25 -29.62 15.85
CA ALA A 470 -49.12 -28.66 16.49
C ALA A 470 -50.53 -29.30 16.55
N ALA A 471 -51.06 -29.33 17.74
CA ALA A 471 -52.48 -29.36 18.07
C ALA A 471 -52.88 -28.04 18.69
#